data_17cae2ee536e0ef850d4eded62ad3bdf
#
_entry.id   17cae2ee536e0ef850d4eded62ad3bdf
#
_cell.length_a   1.000
_cell.length_b   1.000
_cell.length_c   1.000
_cell.angle_alpha   90.00
_cell.angle_beta   90.00
_cell.angle_gamma   90.00
#
_symmetry.space_group_name_H-M   'P 1'
#
loop_
_entity.id
_entity.type
_entity.pdbx_description
1 polymer ?
#
loop_
_entity_poly.entity_id
_entity_poly.type
_entity_poly.pdbx_seq_one_letter_code
_entity_poly.pdbx_strand_id
1 'polypeptide(L)' 'MTFEANNINCQNCANTIKNALKDDFGEISVDLNVTPRRVSVEIDESKIDAFKDAMDELGFSVIKEVK' A
#
# COMPACT_ATOMS: atom_id res chain seq x y z
N MET A 1 2.71 -9.27 3.46
CA MET A 1 3.06 -8.20 4.40
C MET A 1 1.97 -7.15 4.39
N THR A 2 1.73 -6.53 5.51
CA THR A 2 0.66 -5.55 5.66
C THR A 2 1.24 -4.24 6.18
N PHE A 3 0.79 -3.14 5.62
CA PHE A 3 1.24 -1.80 6.01
C PHE A 3 0.03 -0.93 6.29
N GLU A 4 0.17 0.02 7.23
CA GLU A 4 -0.83 1.06 7.45
C GLU A 4 -0.40 2.30 6.67
N ALA A 5 -1.35 2.91 5.97
CA ALA A 5 -1.05 4.05 5.11
C ALA A 5 -2.07 5.17 5.30
N ASN A 6 -1.62 6.39 5.03
CA ASN A 6 -2.44 7.60 5.08
C ASN A 6 -3.06 7.92 3.74
N ASN A 7 -4.09 8.76 3.77
CA ASN A 7 -4.70 9.39 2.59
C ASN A 7 -5.47 8.45 1.67
N ILE A 8 -5.70 7.23 2.08
CA ILE A 8 -6.56 6.32 1.33
C ILE A 8 -7.99 6.57 1.80
N ASN A 9 -8.70 7.43 1.08
CA ASN A 9 -10.02 7.90 1.52
C ASN A 9 -11.18 7.14 0.90
N CYS A 10 -10.96 6.46 -0.23
CA CYS A 10 -12.05 5.80 -0.94
C CYS A 10 -11.52 4.69 -1.83
N GLN A 11 -12.46 3.95 -2.45
CA GLN A 11 -12.13 2.86 -3.35
C GLN A 11 -11.27 3.30 -4.54
N ASN A 12 -11.45 4.53 -5.02
CA ASN A 12 -10.64 5.04 -6.12
C ASN A 12 -9.17 5.14 -5.74
N CYS A 13 -8.88 5.56 -4.52
CA CYS A 13 -7.50 5.61 -4.03
C CYS A 13 -6.91 4.20 -3.96
N ALA A 14 -7.68 3.23 -3.45
CA ALA A 14 -7.25 1.85 -3.39
C ALA A 14 -6.96 1.31 -4.79
N ASN A 15 -7.82 1.60 -5.76
CA ASN A 15 -7.63 1.17 -7.15
C ASN A 15 -6.38 1.80 -7.76
N THR A 16 -6.11 3.06 -7.45
CA THR A 16 -4.90 3.75 -7.92
C THR A 16 -3.65 3.02 -7.44
N ILE A 17 -3.61 2.66 -6.16
CA ILE A 17 -2.49 1.93 -5.59
C ILE A 17 -2.32 0.58 -6.29
N LYS A 18 -3.40 -0.18 -6.41
CA LYS A 18 -3.36 -1.50 -7.03
C LYS A 18 -2.86 -1.42 -8.47
N ASN A 19 -3.41 -0.50 -9.25
CA ASN A 19 -3.07 -0.38 -10.67
C ASN A 19 -1.65 0.14 -10.88
N ALA A 20 -1.19 1.05 -10.02
CA ALA A 20 0.14 1.64 -10.16
C ALA A 20 1.25 0.67 -9.76
N LEU A 21 1.00 -0.18 -8.77
CA LEU A 21 2.06 -0.98 -8.16
C LEU A 21 2.00 -2.47 -8.49
N LYS A 22 0.92 -2.95 -9.07
CA LYS A 22 0.77 -4.39 -9.32
C LYS A 22 1.84 -4.96 -10.24
N ASP A 23 2.31 -4.17 -11.19
CA ASP A 23 3.34 -4.63 -12.13
C ASP A 23 4.69 -4.81 -11.47
N ASP A 24 4.96 -4.02 -10.44
CA ASP A 24 6.24 -4.06 -9.74
C ASP A 24 6.22 -4.99 -8.53
N PHE A 25 5.09 -5.08 -7.86
CA PHE A 25 5.00 -5.77 -6.57
C PHE A 25 4.00 -6.92 -6.55
N GLY A 26 3.23 -7.10 -7.58
CA GLY A 26 2.23 -8.15 -7.66
C GLY A 26 0.90 -7.72 -7.08
N GLU A 27 0.08 -8.70 -6.70
CA GLU A 27 -1.26 -8.43 -6.20
C GLU A 27 -1.25 -7.66 -4.90
N ILE A 28 -2.03 -6.59 -4.85
CA ILE A 28 -2.14 -5.73 -3.68
C ILE A 28 -3.59 -5.69 -3.22
N SER A 29 -3.80 -5.82 -1.92
CA SER A 29 -5.11 -5.71 -1.30
C SER A 29 -5.14 -4.49 -0.38
N VAL A 30 -6.26 -3.77 -0.40
CA VAL A 30 -6.44 -2.60 0.48
C VAL A 30 -7.68 -2.82 1.32
N ASP A 31 -7.53 -2.71 2.63
CA ASP A 31 -8.65 -2.82 3.56
C ASP A 31 -9.13 -1.42 3.93
N LEU A 32 -10.34 -1.09 3.49
CA LEU A 32 -10.94 0.22 3.74
C LEU A 32 -11.83 0.25 4.98
N ASN A 33 -12.00 -0.88 5.65
CA ASN A 33 -12.86 -0.99 6.82
C ASN A 33 -12.17 -0.65 8.14
N VAL A 34 -10.87 -0.40 8.09
CA VAL A 34 -10.08 -0.07 9.29
C VAL A 34 -9.48 1.32 9.17
N THR A 35 -9.15 1.91 10.30
CA THR A 35 -8.52 3.23 10.37
C THR A 35 -7.27 3.12 11.24
N PRO A 36 -6.08 3.44 10.74
CA PRO A 36 -5.79 3.81 9.33
C PRO A 36 -6.00 2.64 8.37
N ARG A 37 -6.12 2.96 7.10
CA ARG A 37 -6.31 1.94 6.06
C ARG A 37 -5.09 1.03 5.97
N ARG A 38 -5.31 -0.23 5.66
CA ARG A 38 -4.24 -1.21 5.55
C ARG A 38 -4.06 -1.68 4.13
N VAL A 39 -2.79 -1.81 3.74
CA VAL A 39 -2.42 -2.31 2.41
C VAL A 39 -1.63 -3.59 2.60
N SER A 40 -2.10 -4.68 1.98
CA SER A 40 -1.42 -5.98 2.04
C SER A 40 -0.80 -6.29 0.69
N VAL A 41 0.44 -6.77 0.71
CA VAL A 41 1.17 -7.11 -0.51
C VAL A 41 2.16 -8.24 -0.21
N GLU A 42 2.35 -9.12 -1.20
CA GLU A 42 3.28 -10.25 -1.09
C GLU A 42 4.62 -9.87 -1.72
N ILE A 43 5.53 -9.35 -0.91
CA ILE A 43 6.86 -8.95 -1.37
C ILE A 43 7.92 -9.42 -0.38
N ASP A 44 9.16 -9.50 -0.85
CA ASP A 44 10.31 -9.80 -0.01
C ASP A 44 10.72 -8.57 0.81
N GLU A 45 11.44 -8.81 1.90
CA GLU A 45 11.94 -7.71 2.73
C GLU A 45 12.80 -6.74 1.94
N SER A 46 13.52 -7.22 0.93
CA SER A 46 14.37 -6.36 0.10
C SER A 46 13.56 -5.35 -0.72
N LYS A 47 12.27 -5.57 -0.87
CA LYS A 47 11.40 -4.67 -1.65
C LYS A 47 10.56 -3.74 -0.78
N ILE A 48 10.64 -3.86 0.53
CA ILE A 48 9.83 -3.05 1.44
C ILE A 48 10.11 -1.56 1.23
N ASP A 49 11.37 -1.18 1.18
CA ASP A 49 11.73 0.23 1.00
C ASP A 49 11.23 0.77 -0.33
N ALA A 50 11.36 -0.02 -1.38
CA ALA A 50 10.86 0.37 -2.70
C ALA A 50 9.34 0.54 -2.69
N PHE A 51 8.64 -0.35 -1.99
CA PHE A 51 7.18 -0.27 -1.87
C PHE A 51 6.76 1.00 -1.12
N LYS A 52 7.44 1.30 -0.01
CA LYS A 52 7.16 2.51 0.77
C LYS A 52 7.41 3.77 -0.06
N ASP A 53 8.52 3.80 -0.79
CA ASP A 53 8.84 4.94 -1.67
C ASP A 53 7.78 5.13 -2.74
N ALA A 54 7.34 4.03 -3.36
CA ALA A 54 6.32 4.08 -4.40
C ALA A 54 4.99 4.59 -3.84
N MET A 55 4.61 4.14 -2.65
CA MET A 55 3.41 4.62 -1.98
C MET A 55 3.49 6.11 -1.69
N ASP A 56 4.65 6.55 -1.21
CA ASP A 56 4.85 7.96 -0.89
C ASP A 56 4.75 8.84 -2.14
N GLU A 57 5.30 8.38 -3.26
CA GLU A 57 5.21 9.12 -4.52
C GLU A 57 3.77 9.26 -5.01
N LEU A 58 2.92 8.29 -4.69
CA LEU A 58 1.50 8.36 -5.03
C LEU A 58 0.70 9.24 -4.07
N GLY A 59 1.33 9.71 -2.99
CA GLY A 59 0.65 10.51 -1.98
C GLY A 59 0.03 9.72 -0.85
N PHE A 60 0.35 8.43 -0.73
CA PHE A 60 -0.20 7.55 0.30
C PHE A 60 0.92 7.06 1.21
N SER A 61 1.42 7.95 2.05
CA SER A 61 2.55 7.64 2.92
C SER A 61 2.27 6.44 3.82
N VAL A 62 3.22 5.51 3.88
CA VAL A 62 3.13 4.37 4.78
C VAL A 62 3.48 4.83 6.19
N ILE A 63 2.57 4.59 7.14
CA ILE A 63 2.76 4.98 8.53
C ILE A 63 3.65 3.97 9.24
N LYS A 64 3.32 2.69 9.10
CA LYS A 64 4.10 1.63 9.72
C LYS A 64 3.79 0.29 9.06
N GLU A 65 4.66 -0.67 9.31
CA GLU A 65 4.46 -2.05 8.89
C GLU A 65 3.66 -2.79 9.96
N VAL A 66 2.66 -3.54 9.50
CA VAL A 66 1.83 -4.40 10.36
C VAL A 66 2.02 -5.84 9.89
N LYS A 67 2.33 -6.73 10.80
CA LYS A 67 2.51 -8.14 10.43
C LYS A 67 1.19 -8.89 10.43
#